data_be0b87a7f264e5f15d381db656f68575
#
_entry.id   be0b87a7f264e5f15d381db656f68575
#
_cell.length_a   1.000
_cell.length_b   1.000
_cell.length_c   1.000
_cell.angle_alpha   90.00
_cell.angle_beta   90.00
_cell.angle_gamma   90.00
#
_symmetry.space_group_name_H-M   'P 1'
#
loop_
_entity.id
_entity.type
_entity.pdbx_description
1 polymer ?
#
loop_
_entity_poly.entity_id
_entity_poly.type
_entity_poly.pdbx_seq_one_letter_code
_entity_poly.pdbx_strand_id
1 'polypeptide(L)'
;MKKHAYLIMAHNNWKILEKLLILLDDKRNDIYLHIDLKSDFIDFSSKVHNANLFIFHEIDVRWGDISLIQVEFFLFKTAYCKGNYSYYHLISGSDLPLKTQDEIHAFFDAHYPTEFIGFSLGMTCDNRINKVYIFPKYQRIKNRYGNKVLCLLRSFCVFLQNLLNYNHYKLKDKLMIGPEWVSIT
;
A
#
# COMPACT_ATOMS: atom_id res chain seq x y z
N MET A 1 -7.05 -15.04 -22.22
CA MET A 1 -7.39 -14.06 -21.20
C MET A 1 -6.14 -13.84 -20.34
N LYS A 2 -5.64 -12.64 -20.23
CA LYS A 2 -4.53 -12.34 -19.32
C LYS A 2 -5.07 -12.31 -17.89
N LYS A 3 -4.28 -12.79 -16.94
CA LYS A 3 -4.65 -12.80 -15.53
C LYS A 3 -4.51 -11.41 -14.89
N HIS A 4 -5.16 -11.22 -13.74
CA HIS A 4 -4.95 -10.10 -12.83
C HIS A 4 -4.08 -10.53 -11.63
N ALA A 5 -3.23 -9.65 -11.15
CA ALA A 5 -2.47 -9.82 -9.92
C ALA A 5 -3.07 -8.97 -8.81
N TYR A 6 -3.49 -9.58 -7.71
CA TYR A 6 -3.93 -8.87 -6.52
C TYR A 6 -2.79 -8.79 -5.51
N LEU A 7 -2.32 -7.59 -5.22
CA LEU A 7 -1.23 -7.28 -4.31
C LEU A 7 -1.84 -6.79 -2.99
N ILE A 8 -1.84 -7.65 -1.97
CA ILE A 8 -2.59 -7.43 -0.74
C ILE A 8 -1.64 -7.23 0.43
N MET A 9 -1.83 -6.13 1.16
CA MET A 9 -1.12 -5.88 2.42
C MET A 9 -2.08 -6.05 3.60
N ALA A 10 -1.74 -6.92 4.56
CA ALA A 10 -2.56 -7.23 5.72
C ALA A 10 -1.76 -7.21 7.02
N HIS A 11 -2.40 -6.75 8.11
CA HIS A 11 -1.81 -6.74 9.46
C HIS A 11 -2.83 -7.03 10.56
N ASN A 12 -4.12 -7.08 10.23
CA ASN A 12 -5.22 -7.34 11.17
C ASN A 12 -6.49 -7.73 10.38
N ASN A 13 -7.63 -7.80 11.09
CA ASN A 13 -8.95 -8.07 10.48
C ASN A 13 -9.02 -9.39 9.69
N TRP A 14 -8.44 -10.44 10.22
CA TRP A 14 -8.28 -11.74 9.55
C TRP A 14 -9.58 -12.31 8.98
N LYS A 15 -10.72 -12.05 9.63
CA LYS A 15 -12.04 -12.48 9.13
C LYS A 15 -12.45 -11.75 7.84
N ILE A 16 -12.06 -10.48 7.70
CA ILE A 16 -12.32 -9.71 6.47
C ILE A 16 -11.36 -10.17 5.39
N LEU A 17 -10.08 -10.37 5.72
CA LEU A 17 -9.09 -10.91 4.79
C LEU A 17 -9.52 -12.29 4.26
N GLU A 18 -9.99 -13.19 5.12
CA GLU A 18 -10.50 -14.50 4.68
C GLU A 18 -11.63 -14.35 3.66
N LYS A 19 -12.59 -13.46 3.93
CA LYS A 19 -13.69 -13.17 2.97
C LYS A 19 -13.17 -12.57 1.67
N LEU A 20 -12.21 -11.65 1.74
CA LEU A 20 -11.57 -11.07 0.55
C LEU A 20 -10.94 -12.17 -0.31
N LEU A 21 -10.14 -13.06 0.29
CA LEU A 21 -9.47 -14.15 -0.44
C LEU A 21 -10.48 -15.09 -1.11
N ILE A 22 -11.57 -15.44 -0.43
CA ILE A 22 -12.64 -16.25 -1.01
C ILE A 22 -13.31 -15.54 -2.19
N LEU A 23 -13.55 -14.23 -2.10
CA LEU A 23 -14.17 -13.45 -3.17
C LEU A 23 -13.24 -13.24 -4.36
N LEU A 24 -11.92 -13.29 -4.16
CA LEU A 24 -10.91 -13.19 -5.21
C LEU A 24 -10.50 -14.55 -5.78
N ASP A 25 -11.02 -15.66 -5.25
CA ASP A 25 -10.65 -17.02 -5.64
C ASP A 25 -11.21 -17.40 -7.02
N ASP A 26 -10.58 -16.89 -8.07
CA ASP A 26 -10.91 -17.12 -9.46
C ASP A 26 -9.64 -17.53 -10.24
N LYS A 27 -9.76 -18.47 -11.17
CA LYS A 27 -8.66 -18.96 -12.01
C LYS A 27 -7.95 -17.86 -12.83
N ARG A 28 -8.61 -16.72 -13.02
CA ARG A 28 -8.10 -15.53 -13.72
C ARG A 28 -7.27 -14.63 -12.80
N ASN A 29 -7.18 -14.95 -11.51
CA ASN A 29 -6.45 -14.16 -10.51
C ASN A 29 -5.24 -14.92 -10.00
N ASP A 30 -4.19 -14.16 -9.71
CA ASP A 30 -3.10 -14.60 -8.83
C ASP A 30 -3.01 -13.62 -7.66
N ILE A 31 -2.91 -14.14 -6.43
CA ILE A 31 -2.98 -13.36 -5.20
C ILE A 31 -1.62 -13.36 -4.51
N TYR A 32 -1.08 -12.18 -4.29
CA TYR A 32 0.18 -11.92 -3.59
C TYR A 32 -0.13 -11.24 -2.26
N LEU A 33 -0.20 -12.04 -1.19
CA LEU A 33 -0.55 -11.58 0.15
C LEU A 33 0.71 -11.36 0.97
N HIS A 34 0.94 -10.15 1.45
CA HIS A 34 1.93 -9.87 2.48
C HIS A 34 1.24 -9.65 3.83
N ILE A 35 1.58 -10.48 4.81
CA ILE A 35 1.20 -10.33 6.21
C ILE A 35 2.33 -9.57 6.91
N ASP A 36 2.01 -8.50 7.65
CA ASP A 36 3.00 -7.72 8.39
C ASP A 36 3.77 -8.60 9.36
N LEU A 37 5.11 -8.55 9.31
CA LEU A 37 6.00 -9.36 10.16
C LEU A 37 5.71 -9.23 11.67
N LYS A 38 5.12 -8.12 12.11
CA LYS A 38 4.71 -7.93 13.51
C LYS A 38 3.42 -8.65 13.89
N SER A 39 2.67 -9.11 12.91
CA SER A 39 1.42 -9.83 13.13
C SER A 39 1.68 -11.33 13.21
N ASP A 40 0.80 -12.08 13.86
CA ASP A 40 0.87 -13.52 13.83
C ASP A 40 0.70 -14.03 12.38
N PHE A 41 1.55 -14.95 11.98
CA PHE A 41 1.43 -15.60 10.68
C PHE A 41 0.20 -16.50 10.67
N ILE A 42 -0.65 -16.33 9.66
CA ILE A 42 -1.82 -17.16 9.42
C ILE A 42 -1.74 -17.72 8.00
N ASP A 43 -1.82 -19.02 7.88
CA ASP A 43 -1.89 -19.68 6.58
C ASP A 43 -3.33 -19.71 6.06
N PHE A 44 -3.55 -19.02 4.94
CA PHE A 44 -4.83 -18.98 4.24
C PHE A 44 -4.91 -19.92 3.05
N SER A 45 -3.94 -20.79 2.82
CA SER A 45 -3.88 -21.67 1.64
C SER A 45 -5.11 -22.57 1.49
N SER A 46 -5.74 -22.96 2.60
CA SER A 46 -6.97 -23.78 2.59
C SER A 46 -8.23 -23.01 2.19
N LYS A 47 -8.16 -21.70 1.98
CA LYS A 47 -9.30 -20.84 1.64
C LYS A 47 -9.36 -20.43 0.17
N VAL A 48 -8.29 -20.72 -0.59
CA VAL A 48 -8.15 -20.38 -2.01
C VAL A 48 -7.91 -21.67 -2.79
N HIS A 49 -8.74 -21.95 -3.80
CA HIS A 49 -8.73 -23.22 -4.52
C HIS A 49 -8.55 -23.05 -6.03
N ASN A 50 -8.94 -21.92 -6.59
CA ASN A 50 -8.92 -21.63 -8.03
C ASN A 50 -7.80 -20.68 -8.43
N ALA A 51 -7.54 -19.67 -7.60
CA ALA A 51 -6.45 -18.72 -7.78
C ALA A 51 -5.12 -19.29 -7.23
N ASN A 52 -3.99 -18.83 -7.75
CA ASN A 52 -2.71 -19.07 -7.08
C ASN A 52 -2.56 -18.08 -5.93
N LEU A 53 -2.28 -18.57 -4.73
CA LEU A 53 -2.03 -17.76 -3.55
C LEU A 53 -0.55 -17.85 -3.15
N PHE A 54 0.13 -16.70 -3.07
CA PHE A 54 1.50 -16.56 -2.58
C PHE A 54 1.49 -15.72 -1.31
N ILE A 55 1.91 -16.30 -0.18
CA ILE A 55 1.91 -15.63 1.13
C ILE A 55 3.35 -15.28 1.51
N PHE A 56 3.55 -14.03 1.95
CA PHE A 56 4.83 -13.48 2.40
C PHE A 56 4.70 -12.91 3.81
N HIS A 57 5.73 -13.08 4.64
CA HIS A 57 5.79 -12.59 6.02
C HIS A 57 7.21 -12.16 6.36
N GLU A 58 7.71 -11.12 5.65
CA GLU A 58 9.14 -10.80 5.64
C GLU A 58 9.44 -9.36 6.09
N ILE A 59 8.49 -8.43 5.94
CA ILE A 59 8.72 -7.00 6.14
C ILE A 59 7.94 -6.50 7.36
N ASP A 60 8.64 -5.85 8.30
CA ASP A 60 8.04 -5.08 9.40
C ASP A 60 7.49 -3.76 8.84
N VAL A 61 6.19 -3.72 8.54
CA VAL A 61 5.53 -2.56 7.94
C VAL A 61 5.11 -1.57 9.01
N ARG A 62 5.59 -0.33 8.90
CA ARG A 62 5.24 0.77 9.82
C ARG A 62 4.52 1.87 9.06
N TRP A 63 3.34 2.20 9.52
CA TRP A 63 2.54 3.23 8.90
C TRP A 63 3.24 4.61 8.94
N GLY A 64 3.40 5.24 7.76
CA GLY A 64 4.12 6.51 7.60
C GLY A 64 5.65 6.37 7.57
N ASP A 65 6.17 5.16 7.47
CA ASP A 65 7.59 4.88 7.26
C ASP A 65 7.81 4.33 5.83
N ILE A 66 9.05 4.35 5.37
CA ILE A 66 9.47 3.83 4.06
C ILE A 66 9.12 2.35 3.88
N SER A 67 8.97 1.59 4.96
CA SER A 67 8.62 0.17 4.95
C SER A 67 7.28 -0.11 4.26
N LEU A 68 6.34 0.85 4.26
CA LEU A 68 5.09 0.72 3.52
C LEU A 68 5.36 0.66 2.00
N ILE A 69 6.18 1.57 1.50
CA ILE A 69 6.59 1.58 0.09
C ILE A 69 7.44 0.35 -0.26
N GLN A 70 8.28 -0.10 0.68
CA GLN A 70 9.10 -1.29 0.47
C GLN A 70 8.26 -2.55 0.24
N VAL A 71 7.17 -2.74 0.99
CA VAL A 71 6.28 -3.89 0.81
C VAL A 71 5.48 -3.78 -0.50
N GLU A 72 5.04 -2.58 -0.88
CA GLU A 72 4.39 -2.35 -2.18
C GLU A 72 5.32 -2.75 -3.33
N PHE A 73 6.54 -2.20 -3.36
CA PHE A 73 7.53 -2.56 -4.38
C PHE A 73 7.91 -4.04 -4.37
N PHE A 74 8.00 -4.64 -3.19
CA PHE A 74 8.25 -6.08 -3.06
C PHE A 74 7.16 -6.90 -3.74
N LEU A 75 5.88 -6.57 -3.49
CA LEU A 75 4.73 -7.25 -4.09
C LEU A 75 4.68 -7.04 -5.60
N PHE A 76 4.82 -5.80 -6.08
CA PHE A 76 4.86 -5.51 -7.52
C PHE A 76 6.00 -6.25 -8.22
N LYS A 77 7.23 -6.17 -7.68
CA LYS A 77 8.38 -6.87 -8.25
C LYS A 77 8.18 -8.38 -8.28
N THR A 78 7.65 -8.95 -7.20
CA THR A 78 7.42 -10.39 -7.10
C THR A 78 6.39 -10.86 -8.13
N ALA A 79 5.28 -10.13 -8.26
CA ALA A 79 4.26 -10.44 -9.25
C ALA A 79 4.77 -10.28 -10.68
N TYR A 80 5.48 -9.18 -10.97
CA TYR A 80 6.07 -8.93 -12.28
C TYR A 80 7.07 -10.03 -12.70
N CYS A 81 7.88 -10.55 -11.76
CA CYS A 81 8.82 -11.62 -12.04
C CYS A 81 8.15 -13.00 -12.21
N LYS A 82 6.96 -13.21 -11.65
CA LYS A 82 6.26 -14.50 -11.69
C LYS A 82 5.32 -14.66 -12.89
N GLY A 83 4.76 -13.57 -13.40
CA GLY A 83 3.78 -13.66 -14.47
C GLY A 83 3.60 -12.38 -15.27
N ASN A 84 2.85 -12.50 -16.35
CA ASN A 84 2.44 -11.36 -17.19
C ASN A 84 0.94 -11.14 -16.97
N TYR A 85 0.61 -10.08 -16.22
CA TYR A 85 -0.75 -9.72 -15.86
C TYR A 85 -1.25 -8.57 -16.74
N SER A 86 -2.56 -8.52 -16.99
CA SER A 86 -3.18 -7.34 -17.62
C SER A 86 -3.31 -6.20 -16.63
N TYR A 87 -3.56 -6.53 -15.36
CA TYR A 87 -3.64 -5.54 -14.29
C TYR A 87 -3.00 -6.03 -13.00
N TYR A 88 -2.40 -5.11 -12.27
CA TYR A 88 -1.92 -5.25 -10.91
C TYR A 88 -2.79 -4.38 -10.00
N HIS A 89 -3.50 -4.99 -9.06
CA HIS A 89 -4.38 -4.31 -8.12
C HIS A 89 -3.72 -4.26 -6.74
N LEU A 90 -3.30 -3.09 -6.30
CA LEU A 90 -2.80 -2.88 -4.95
C LEU A 90 -3.97 -2.54 -4.04
N ILE A 91 -4.23 -3.38 -3.03
CA ILE A 91 -5.36 -3.26 -2.10
C ILE A 91 -4.96 -3.63 -0.67
N SER A 92 -5.79 -3.25 0.31
CA SER A 92 -5.64 -3.64 1.71
C SER A 92 -6.32 -4.98 2.00
N GLY A 93 -5.82 -5.72 2.97
CA GLY A 93 -6.50 -6.90 3.51
C GLY A 93 -7.84 -6.63 4.20
N SER A 94 -8.24 -5.36 4.29
CA SER A 94 -9.54 -4.94 4.84
C SER A 94 -10.53 -4.44 3.78
N ASP A 95 -10.15 -4.47 2.50
CA ASP A 95 -11.01 -4.11 1.39
C ASP A 95 -11.86 -5.31 0.94
N LEU A 96 -12.99 -5.04 0.32
CA LEU A 96 -13.83 -6.08 -0.28
C LEU A 96 -14.28 -5.62 -1.67
N PRO A 97 -14.31 -6.52 -2.66
CA PRO A 97 -14.83 -6.20 -3.99
C PRO A 97 -16.34 -5.92 -3.92
N LEU A 98 -16.80 -4.89 -4.61
CA LEU A 98 -18.21 -4.53 -4.70
C LEU A 98 -18.95 -5.26 -5.83
N LYS A 99 -18.21 -5.97 -6.67
CA LYS A 99 -18.70 -6.63 -7.88
C LYS A 99 -18.20 -8.06 -7.93
N THR A 100 -18.85 -8.88 -8.75
CA THR A 100 -18.41 -10.24 -9.04
C THR A 100 -17.12 -10.24 -9.85
N GLN A 101 -16.38 -11.35 -9.84
CA GLN A 101 -15.15 -11.46 -10.62
C GLN A 101 -15.40 -11.31 -12.13
N ASP A 102 -16.56 -11.76 -12.62
CA ASP A 102 -16.93 -11.60 -14.04
C ASP A 102 -17.12 -10.11 -14.39
N GLU A 103 -17.81 -9.35 -13.55
CA GLU A 103 -18.00 -7.91 -13.77
C GLU A 103 -16.67 -7.14 -13.66
N ILE A 104 -15.79 -7.51 -12.70
CA ILE A 104 -14.48 -6.89 -12.53
C ILE A 104 -13.62 -7.14 -13.76
N HIS A 105 -13.48 -8.39 -14.18
CA HIS A 105 -12.68 -8.72 -15.37
C HIS A 105 -13.25 -8.06 -16.64
N ALA A 106 -14.57 -8.08 -16.84
CA ALA A 106 -15.20 -7.42 -17.97
C ALA A 106 -14.94 -5.91 -17.99
N PHE A 107 -14.99 -5.25 -16.81
CA PHE A 107 -14.68 -3.84 -16.68
C PHE A 107 -13.24 -3.53 -17.07
N PHE A 108 -12.27 -4.25 -16.51
CA PHE A 108 -10.85 -4.01 -16.78
C PHE A 108 -10.45 -4.38 -18.21
N ASP A 109 -11.02 -5.45 -18.78
CA ASP A 109 -10.81 -5.82 -20.18
C ASP A 109 -11.32 -4.74 -21.14
N ALA A 110 -12.49 -4.15 -20.85
CA ALA A 110 -13.07 -3.08 -21.67
C ALA A 110 -12.29 -1.76 -21.60
N HIS A 111 -11.54 -1.53 -20.52
CA HIS A 111 -10.77 -0.30 -20.29
C HIS A 111 -9.26 -0.48 -20.50
N TYR A 112 -8.81 -1.66 -20.87
CA TYR A 112 -7.38 -1.89 -21.09
C TYR A 112 -6.84 -1.00 -22.25
N PRO A 113 -5.69 -0.34 -22.11
CA PRO A 113 -4.71 -0.32 -21.00
C PRO A 113 -4.81 0.90 -20.07
N THR A 114 -5.99 1.30 -19.65
CA THR A 114 -6.17 2.48 -18.79
C THR A 114 -5.65 2.25 -17.38
N GLU A 115 -4.81 3.17 -16.88
CA GLU A 115 -4.31 3.17 -15.50
C GLU A 115 -5.33 3.83 -14.57
N PHE A 116 -5.68 3.15 -13.47
CA PHE A 116 -6.61 3.67 -12.46
C PHE A 116 -5.84 4.15 -11.23
N ILE A 117 -5.47 5.43 -11.27
CA ILE A 117 -4.72 6.12 -10.21
C ILE A 117 -5.55 7.31 -9.76
N GLY A 118 -5.94 7.32 -8.47
CA GLY A 118 -6.71 8.43 -7.90
C GLY A 118 -5.83 9.62 -7.53
N PHE A 119 -6.37 10.83 -7.68
CA PHE A 119 -5.73 12.07 -7.21
C PHE A 119 -6.73 12.93 -6.45
N SER A 120 -6.28 13.51 -5.33
CA SER A 120 -7.06 14.50 -4.59
C SER A 120 -6.92 15.87 -5.22
N LEU A 121 -7.99 16.38 -5.79
CA LEU A 121 -8.01 17.73 -6.38
C LEU A 121 -7.85 18.79 -5.29
N GLY A 122 -6.94 19.75 -5.51
CA GLY A 122 -6.75 20.94 -4.65
C GLY A 122 -5.89 20.71 -3.41
N MET A 123 -5.37 19.49 -3.16
CA MET A 123 -4.39 19.25 -2.09
C MET A 123 -2.98 19.21 -2.66
N THR A 124 -2.07 20.02 -2.11
CA THR A 124 -0.64 19.99 -2.43
C THR A 124 0.14 19.38 -1.28
N CYS A 125 1.19 18.62 -1.60
CA CYS A 125 2.09 18.01 -0.63
C CYS A 125 3.23 18.93 -0.18
N ASP A 126 3.30 20.17 -0.67
CA ASP A 126 4.48 21.03 -0.56
C ASP A 126 5.04 21.14 0.86
N ASN A 127 4.17 21.33 1.85
CA ASN A 127 4.59 21.43 3.25
C ASN A 127 5.10 20.12 3.86
N ARG A 128 4.72 18.95 3.30
CA ARG A 128 5.15 17.64 3.82
C ARG A 128 6.51 17.23 3.29
N ILE A 129 6.84 17.61 2.06
CA ILE A 129 8.05 17.18 1.37
C ILE A 129 9.17 18.20 1.47
N ASN A 130 8.84 19.47 1.66
CA ASN A 130 9.84 20.55 1.75
C ASN A 130 10.59 20.58 3.07
N LYS A 131 10.20 19.79 4.05
CA LYS A 131 10.83 19.74 5.39
C LYS A 131 11.43 18.38 5.68
N VAL A 132 12.56 18.39 6.38
CA VAL A 132 13.19 17.18 6.90
C VAL A 132 12.59 16.86 8.27
N TYR A 133 12.01 15.67 8.39
CA TYR A 133 11.48 15.17 9.67
C TYR A 133 12.48 14.21 10.29
N ILE A 134 13.03 14.58 11.45
CA ILE A 134 13.94 13.72 12.20
C ILE A 134 13.17 12.57 12.87
N PHE A 135 13.82 11.42 13.01
CA PHE A 135 13.29 10.22 13.68
C PHE A 135 11.94 9.73 13.10
N PRO A 136 11.81 9.50 11.78
CA PRO A 136 10.55 9.08 11.17
C PRO A 136 10.02 7.74 11.75
N LYS A 137 10.90 6.80 12.09
CA LYS A 137 10.55 5.50 12.69
C LYS A 137 9.78 5.60 14.01
N TYR A 138 9.93 6.71 14.73
CA TYR A 138 9.32 6.90 16.05
C TYR A 138 8.06 7.77 16.01
N GLN A 139 7.51 8.04 14.85
CA GLN A 139 6.33 8.93 14.71
C GLN A 139 5.10 8.45 15.47
N ARG A 140 4.92 7.15 15.63
CA ARG A 140 3.69 6.55 16.17
C ARG A 140 3.91 5.50 17.26
N ILE A 141 5.05 5.53 17.93
CA ILE A 141 5.25 4.65 19.08
C ILE A 141 4.31 5.09 20.21
N LYS A 142 3.48 4.17 20.70
CA LYS A 142 2.48 4.43 21.76
C LYS A 142 3.09 4.72 23.15
N ASN A 143 4.42 4.81 23.30
CA ASN A 143 5.05 5.08 24.59
C ASN A 143 4.88 6.54 25.00
N ARG A 144 4.09 6.76 26.07
CA ARG A 144 3.48 8.03 26.47
C ARG A 144 4.48 9.16 26.82
N TYR A 145 5.68 8.83 27.28
CA TYR A 145 6.69 9.81 27.70
C TYR A 145 7.77 10.08 26.65
N GLY A 146 8.34 9.04 26.05
CA GLY A 146 9.36 9.20 25.01
C GLY A 146 8.86 9.92 23.76
N ASN A 147 7.58 9.75 23.41
CA ASN A 147 6.98 10.42 22.27
C ASN A 147 6.83 11.92 22.42
N LYS A 148 6.62 12.45 23.64
CA LYS A 148 6.49 13.90 23.86
C LYS A 148 7.78 14.63 23.57
N VAL A 149 8.91 14.10 24.05
CA VAL A 149 10.25 14.69 23.83
C VAL A 149 10.61 14.66 22.33
N LEU A 150 10.39 13.50 21.67
CA LEU A 150 10.64 13.38 20.25
C LEU A 150 9.73 14.28 19.39
N CYS A 151 8.47 14.45 19.77
CA CYS A 151 7.57 15.40 19.13
C CYS A 151 8.02 16.84 19.30
N LEU A 152 8.48 17.23 20.50
CA LEU A 152 9.01 18.57 20.77
C LEU A 152 10.28 18.84 19.94
N LEU A 153 11.22 17.89 19.93
CA LEU A 153 12.45 18.00 19.14
C LEU A 153 12.14 18.14 17.65
N ARG A 154 11.19 17.36 17.14
CA ARG A 154 10.75 17.43 15.75
C ARG A 154 10.11 18.79 15.44
N SER A 155 9.17 19.24 16.29
CA SER A 155 8.50 20.54 16.11
C SER A 155 9.53 21.67 16.12
N PHE A 156 10.51 21.60 17.00
CA PHE A 156 11.61 22.56 17.06
C PHE A 156 12.47 22.53 15.78
N CYS A 157 12.82 21.34 15.28
CA CYS A 157 13.53 21.23 14.00
C CYS A 157 12.75 21.81 12.81
N VAL A 158 11.46 21.57 12.76
CA VAL A 158 10.59 22.15 11.70
C VAL A 158 10.49 23.67 11.87
N PHE A 159 10.39 24.17 13.10
CA PHE A 159 10.39 25.61 13.39
C PHE A 159 11.70 26.27 12.91
N LEU A 160 12.87 25.69 13.22
CA LEU A 160 14.15 26.19 12.74
C LEU A 160 14.24 26.18 11.21
N GLN A 161 13.77 25.13 10.55
CA GLN A 161 13.72 25.06 9.09
C GLN A 161 12.84 26.16 8.50
N ASN A 162 11.73 26.52 9.15
CA ASN A 162 10.87 27.62 8.71
C ASN A 162 11.58 28.96 8.92
N LEU A 163 12.22 29.18 10.06
CA LEU A 163 12.96 30.40 10.36
C LEU A 163 14.11 30.65 9.36
N LEU A 164 14.78 29.57 8.95
CA LEU A 164 15.89 29.62 7.99
C LEU A 164 15.42 29.56 6.53
N ASN A 165 14.12 29.55 6.26
CA ASN A 165 13.54 29.34 4.94
C ASN A 165 14.12 28.11 4.22
N TYR A 166 14.48 27.08 4.98
CA TYR A 166 15.06 25.86 4.45
C TYR A 166 13.98 24.99 3.78
N ASN A 167 14.15 24.73 2.48
CA ASN A 167 13.33 23.80 1.72
C ASN A 167 14.22 22.69 1.19
N HIS A 168 13.95 21.46 1.62
CA HIS A 168 14.74 20.28 1.25
C HIS A 168 14.61 19.93 -0.24
N TYR A 169 13.41 20.04 -0.77
CA TYR A 169 13.13 19.84 -2.20
C TYR A 169 12.56 21.11 -2.81
N LYS A 170 13.18 21.58 -3.88
CA LYS A 170 12.61 22.57 -4.78
C LYS A 170 12.02 21.82 -5.98
N LEU A 171 10.91 21.14 -5.76
CA LEU A 171 10.21 20.50 -6.88
C LEU A 171 9.57 21.57 -7.77
N LYS A 172 9.86 21.49 -9.07
CA LYS A 172 9.25 22.33 -10.08
C LYS A 172 7.82 21.91 -10.40
N ASP A 173 7.50 20.63 -10.15
CA ASP A 173 6.22 20.04 -10.49
C ASP A 173 5.27 20.05 -9.29
N LYS A 174 3.97 20.23 -9.55
CA LYS A 174 2.94 20.09 -8.53
C LYS A 174 2.83 18.63 -8.12
N LEU A 175 3.14 18.34 -6.87
CA LEU A 175 2.89 17.02 -6.30
C LEU A 175 1.43 16.93 -5.87
N MET A 176 0.78 15.88 -6.31
CA MET A 176 -0.61 15.58 -5.97
C MET A 176 -0.65 14.51 -4.88
N ILE A 177 -1.67 14.56 -4.03
CA ILE A 177 -1.96 13.51 -3.06
C ILE A 177 -2.98 12.58 -3.69
N GLY A 178 -2.71 11.27 -3.65
CA GLY A 178 -3.65 10.24 -4.08
C GLY A 178 -3.86 9.18 -2.99
N PRO A 179 -4.84 8.29 -3.15
CA PRO A 179 -4.94 7.07 -2.37
C PRO A 179 -3.74 6.16 -2.64
N GLU A 180 -3.45 5.28 -1.71
CA GLU A 180 -2.39 4.26 -1.86
C GLU A 180 -2.80 3.15 -2.85
N TRP A 181 -4.12 2.97 -3.06
CA TRP A 181 -4.68 1.90 -3.88
C TRP A 181 -4.71 2.28 -5.35
N VAL A 182 -4.20 1.38 -6.18
CA VAL A 182 -4.11 1.59 -7.63
C VAL A 182 -4.43 0.29 -8.38
N SER A 183 -4.87 0.44 -9.64
CA SER A 183 -4.94 -0.65 -10.59
C SER A 183 -4.21 -0.23 -11.85
N ILE A 184 -3.05 -0.84 -12.10
CA ILE A 184 -2.11 -0.48 -13.18
C ILE A 184 -1.79 -1.68 -14.07
N THR A 185 -1.31 -1.41 -15.30
CA THR A 185 -0.95 -2.42 -16.30
C THR A 185 0.52 -2.80 -16.28
#